data_f0f44e34fc9acefe9e385adc6bc7b2f8
#
_entry.id   f0f44e34fc9acefe9e385adc6bc7b2f8
#
_cell.length_a   1.000
_cell.length_b   1.000
_cell.length_c   1.000
_cell.angle_alpha   90.00
_cell.angle_beta   90.00
_cell.angle_gamma   90.00
#
_symmetry.space_group_name_H-M   'P 1'
#
loop_
_entity.id
_entity.type
_entity.pdbx_description
1 polymer ?
#
loop_
_entity_poly.entity_id
_entity_poly.type
_entity_poly.pdbx_seq_one_letter_code
_entity_poly.pdbx_strand_id
1 'polypeptide(L)'
;RIMVSHVWQAITRKKRFEGDSHLDSNLRRCLGLMDITFLALGQMMGAGIYVLTGTVVRNQAGPSIIFSFALAGIAALLSAFSYAEFGARFPRAGSAYTYTYIGFGELWAFIVGWTIPLEYMIGNAAVARSWSAYFDNMLDNYIKNTTIGALGELSEPGGFFSTYPDILSFLLICLCACVIAVGPKVSANVNSSFVVLNIVVIFIVIVSGICYADFNNWTGTTSDGRSMFFPFGLTGTLTGAATCFFSYIGFEVLATAGEEVKSPHRTIPVATFLSIGVIMTLYILVSSTLTLMVPYDQVHTTAPFAEAFSARGCTTVMYIISIGALIGLTNNLVTGVFALPRAVYAMADDGLIFKWLAHVTSSTKVPLNAIVIFTLLNAIIALIFDIEALVEFLSIGTLFAYSFVSGSVLVLRYQSAPIDGDGKRMDNGGELSSWIPARNFWESLPAGTSISLGVAALIGSFFWLAFTFRTGFYEHWYGQISIGFNGLLIVLVMAFILGHQQNSLETSFKVPFVPFLPCLSLLVNVFMMAYLTTATWIRLFVWMGVGLLIYFSYGIRHSKEAKKLTTIADIRMSSTFPNKNNRITKT
;
A
#
# COMPACT_ATOMS: atom_id res chain seq x y z
N ARG A 1 38.00 -7.75 -4.73
CA ARG A 1 37.72 -6.29 -4.68
C ARG A 1 36.87 -5.81 -5.87
N ILE A 2 37.21 -6.19 -7.13
CA ILE A 2 36.47 -5.77 -8.35
C ILE A 2 35.03 -6.31 -8.33
N MET A 3 34.79 -7.55 -7.91
CA MET A 3 33.44 -8.14 -7.84
C MET A 3 32.56 -7.46 -6.78
N VAL A 4 33.12 -7.08 -5.64
CA VAL A 4 32.41 -6.36 -4.57
C VAL A 4 32.03 -4.94 -5.01
N SER A 5 32.90 -4.24 -5.76
CA SER A 5 32.60 -2.91 -6.30
C SER A 5 31.48 -2.95 -7.35
N HIS A 6 31.41 -3.99 -8.18
CA HIS A 6 30.34 -4.18 -9.16
C HIS A 6 28.99 -4.48 -8.50
N VAL A 7 28.98 -5.31 -7.46
CA VAL A 7 27.74 -5.60 -6.70
C VAL A 7 27.26 -4.36 -5.97
N TRP A 8 28.15 -3.60 -5.34
CA TRP A 8 27.79 -2.36 -4.67
C TRP A 8 27.19 -1.32 -5.63
N GLN A 9 27.81 -1.14 -6.80
CA GLN A 9 27.27 -0.26 -7.85
C GLN A 9 25.91 -0.71 -8.36
N ALA A 10 25.68 -2.02 -8.46
CA ALA A 10 24.39 -2.56 -8.86
C ALA A 10 23.31 -2.31 -7.80
N ILE A 11 23.59 -2.55 -6.53
CA ILE A 11 22.66 -2.38 -5.40
C ILE A 11 22.22 -0.91 -5.24
N THR A 12 23.14 0.04 -5.43
CA THR A 12 22.90 1.48 -5.24
C THR A 12 22.48 2.21 -6.51
N ARG A 13 22.30 1.49 -7.61
CA ARG A 13 21.91 2.03 -8.91
C ARG A 13 20.52 2.67 -8.81
N LYS A 14 20.39 3.93 -9.21
CA LYS A 14 19.12 4.67 -9.22
C LYS A 14 18.55 4.74 -10.64
N LYS A 15 17.24 4.62 -10.75
CA LYS A 15 16.52 4.76 -12.01
C LYS A 15 16.49 6.23 -12.43
N ARG A 16 16.83 6.51 -13.69
CA ARG A 16 16.84 7.84 -14.28
C ARG A 16 15.92 7.90 -15.49
N PHE A 17 15.21 8.99 -15.64
CA PHE A 17 14.38 9.28 -16.81
C PHE A 17 15.03 10.42 -17.58
N GLU A 18 15.14 10.27 -18.90
CA GLU A 18 15.68 11.30 -19.80
C GLU A 18 14.52 12.08 -20.42
N GLY A 19 14.50 13.41 -20.24
CA GLY A 19 13.43 14.27 -20.77
C GLY A 19 12.04 13.80 -20.37
N ASP A 20 11.10 13.80 -21.34
CA ASP A 20 9.70 13.36 -21.13
C ASP A 20 9.50 11.84 -21.16
N SER A 21 10.58 11.05 -21.18
CA SER A 21 10.51 9.57 -21.20
C SER A 21 9.75 8.98 -20.00
N HIS A 22 9.57 9.73 -18.91
CA HIS A 22 8.74 9.33 -17.78
C HIS A 22 7.24 9.21 -18.12
N LEU A 23 6.78 9.80 -19.23
CA LEU A 23 5.41 9.70 -19.75
C LEU A 23 5.24 8.57 -20.77
N ASP A 24 6.31 8.02 -21.32
CA ASP A 24 6.24 6.93 -22.32
C ASP A 24 5.77 5.64 -21.67
N SER A 25 4.75 5.00 -22.22
CA SER A 25 4.18 3.76 -21.72
C SER A 25 3.65 2.88 -22.83
N ASN A 26 3.79 1.56 -22.65
CA ASN A 26 3.14 0.56 -23.50
C ASN A 26 1.67 0.34 -23.15
N LEU A 27 1.22 0.84 -21.98
CA LEU A 27 -0.15 0.76 -21.50
C LEU A 27 -1.00 1.88 -22.12
N ARG A 28 -2.31 1.67 -22.21
CA ARG A 28 -3.23 2.63 -22.84
C ARG A 28 -3.68 3.71 -21.85
N ARG A 29 -3.34 4.98 -22.10
CA ARG A 29 -3.84 6.12 -21.33
C ARG A 29 -5.31 6.40 -21.65
N CYS A 30 -6.22 5.91 -20.81
CA CYS A 30 -7.67 6.03 -21.04
C CYS A 30 -8.47 6.44 -19.79
N LEU A 31 -7.85 6.41 -18.59
CA LEU A 31 -8.54 6.67 -17.33
C LEU A 31 -8.60 8.17 -17.01
N GLY A 32 -9.79 8.66 -16.65
CA GLY A 32 -10.03 10.03 -16.19
C GLY A 32 -10.03 10.14 -14.66
N LEU A 33 -10.32 11.35 -14.15
CA LEU A 33 -10.36 11.63 -12.71
C LEU A 33 -11.36 10.72 -11.97
N MET A 34 -12.58 10.60 -12.47
CA MET A 34 -13.60 9.78 -11.81
C MET A 34 -13.26 8.29 -11.87
N ASP A 35 -12.72 7.81 -13.02
CA ASP A 35 -12.33 6.41 -13.17
C ASP A 35 -11.34 6.00 -12.08
N ILE A 36 -10.28 6.80 -11.86
CA ILE A 36 -9.27 6.46 -10.87
C ILE A 36 -9.71 6.74 -9.43
N THR A 37 -10.53 7.78 -9.19
CA THR A 37 -11.13 8.00 -7.86
C THR A 37 -11.98 6.80 -7.47
N PHE A 38 -12.79 6.28 -8.38
CA PHE A 38 -13.59 5.09 -8.14
C PHE A 38 -12.73 3.82 -8.01
N LEU A 39 -11.58 3.73 -8.69
CA LEU A 39 -10.63 2.64 -8.43
C LEU A 39 -10.16 2.64 -6.98
N ALA A 40 -9.74 3.78 -6.45
CA ALA A 40 -9.32 3.88 -5.04
C ALA A 40 -10.47 3.61 -4.06
N LEU A 41 -11.64 4.20 -4.30
CA LEU A 41 -12.82 3.93 -3.48
C LEU A 41 -13.19 2.45 -3.51
N GLY A 42 -13.16 1.81 -4.70
CA GLY A 42 -13.43 0.39 -4.85
C GLY A 42 -12.51 -0.50 -4.05
N GLN A 43 -11.22 -0.16 -3.98
CA GLN A 43 -10.25 -0.90 -3.17
C GLN A 43 -10.48 -0.70 -1.67
N MET A 44 -10.83 0.50 -1.24
CA MET A 44 -11.06 0.80 0.18
C MET A 44 -12.45 0.35 0.66
N MET A 45 -13.51 0.43 -0.17
CA MET A 45 -14.89 0.10 0.18
C MET A 45 -15.18 -1.41 0.12
N GLY A 46 -14.53 -2.19 0.97
CA GLY A 46 -14.69 -3.65 1.00
C GLY A 46 -14.80 -4.19 2.42
N ALA A 47 -13.92 -5.10 2.78
CA ALA A 47 -13.88 -5.74 4.09
C ALA A 47 -13.80 -4.74 5.27
N GLY A 48 -13.21 -3.55 5.05
CA GLY A 48 -13.11 -2.50 6.05
C GLY A 48 -14.46 -2.04 6.61
N ILE A 49 -15.44 -1.79 5.74
CA ILE A 49 -16.80 -1.39 6.16
C ILE A 49 -17.57 -2.60 6.71
N TYR A 50 -17.67 -3.66 5.91
CA TYR A 50 -18.66 -4.72 6.15
C TYR A 50 -18.24 -5.76 7.18
N VAL A 51 -16.96 -5.91 7.47
CA VAL A 51 -16.43 -6.93 8.37
C VAL A 51 -15.69 -6.31 9.55
N LEU A 52 -14.67 -5.48 9.27
CA LEU A 52 -13.77 -4.96 10.29
C LEU A 52 -14.48 -4.06 11.31
N THR A 53 -15.46 -3.28 10.86
CA THR A 53 -16.23 -2.37 11.73
C THR A 53 -16.87 -3.13 12.90
N GLY A 54 -17.46 -4.31 12.67
CA GLY A 54 -18.07 -5.12 13.73
C GLY A 54 -17.07 -5.58 14.79
N THR A 55 -15.94 -6.11 14.34
CA THR A 55 -14.86 -6.59 15.23
C THR A 55 -14.28 -5.46 16.08
N VAL A 56 -14.01 -4.29 15.47
CA VAL A 56 -13.45 -3.13 16.18
C VAL A 56 -14.44 -2.55 17.18
N VAL A 57 -15.72 -2.43 16.81
CA VAL A 57 -16.76 -1.95 17.74
C VAL A 57 -16.86 -2.87 18.94
N ARG A 58 -16.98 -4.17 18.72
CA ARG A 58 -17.24 -5.12 19.79
C ARG A 58 -16.06 -5.33 20.74
N ASN A 59 -14.84 -5.43 20.18
CA ASN A 59 -13.68 -5.94 20.92
C ASN A 59 -12.61 -4.90 21.24
N GLN A 60 -12.67 -3.69 20.64
CA GLN A 60 -11.55 -2.76 20.73
C GLN A 60 -11.95 -1.34 21.11
N ALA A 61 -12.91 -0.71 20.40
CA ALA A 61 -13.17 0.71 20.54
C ALA A 61 -14.59 1.05 21.06
N GLY A 62 -15.59 0.19 20.82
CA GLY A 62 -16.97 0.57 21.06
C GLY A 62 -17.42 1.75 20.17
N PRO A 63 -18.31 2.64 20.63
CA PRO A 63 -18.73 3.82 19.88
C PRO A 63 -17.58 4.77 19.50
N SER A 64 -16.48 4.78 20.23
CA SER A 64 -15.31 5.60 19.91
C SER A 64 -14.57 5.17 18.62
N ILE A 65 -15.05 4.12 17.93
CA ILE A 65 -14.58 3.73 16.58
C ILE A 65 -14.64 4.91 15.59
N ILE A 66 -15.52 5.88 15.80
CA ILE A 66 -15.60 7.11 15.01
C ILE A 66 -14.25 7.84 15.01
N PHE A 67 -13.67 8.00 16.21
CA PHE A 67 -12.34 8.58 16.36
C PHE A 67 -11.25 7.64 15.86
N SER A 68 -11.42 6.31 15.98
CA SER A 68 -10.50 5.32 15.41
C SER A 68 -10.41 5.45 13.89
N PHE A 69 -11.54 5.57 13.18
CA PHE A 69 -11.54 5.81 11.73
C PHE A 69 -10.98 7.18 11.35
N ALA A 70 -11.28 8.24 12.11
CA ALA A 70 -10.73 9.56 11.85
C ALA A 70 -9.20 9.59 11.99
N LEU A 71 -8.65 9.01 13.07
CA LEU A 71 -7.21 8.90 13.30
C LEU A 71 -6.53 8.03 12.25
N ALA A 72 -7.12 6.90 11.88
CA ALA A 72 -6.64 6.03 10.82
C ALA A 72 -6.62 6.75 9.45
N GLY A 73 -7.68 7.52 9.14
CA GLY A 73 -7.75 8.34 7.93
C GLY A 73 -6.67 9.43 7.89
N ILE A 74 -6.39 10.09 9.01
CA ILE A 74 -5.29 11.06 9.12
C ILE A 74 -3.95 10.36 8.90
N ALA A 75 -3.73 9.18 9.49
CA ALA A 75 -2.51 8.40 9.29
C ALA A 75 -2.32 7.99 7.82
N ALA A 76 -3.40 7.58 7.15
CA ALA A 76 -3.40 7.28 5.71
C ALA A 76 -3.08 8.53 4.87
N LEU A 77 -3.65 9.70 5.20
CA LEU A 77 -3.37 10.96 4.52
C LEU A 77 -1.88 11.35 4.60
N LEU A 78 -1.21 11.10 5.72
CA LEU A 78 0.23 11.36 5.86
C LEU A 78 1.05 10.61 4.80
N SER A 79 0.75 9.33 4.57
CA SER A 79 1.39 8.53 3.52
C SER A 79 0.94 8.95 2.11
N ALA A 80 -0.34 9.28 1.97
CA ALA A 80 -0.95 9.70 0.70
C ALA A 80 -0.34 10.99 0.13
N PHE A 81 0.08 11.94 0.97
CA PHE A 81 0.82 13.11 0.52
C PHE A 81 2.07 12.73 -0.28
N SER A 82 2.84 11.75 0.21
CA SER A 82 4.06 11.28 -0.46
C SER A 82 3.74 10.58 -1.79
N TYR A 83 2.70 9.75 -1.82
CA TYR A 83 2.23 9.10 -3.05
C TYR A 83 1.69 10.10 -4.08
N ALA A 84 0.99 11.14 -3.64
CA ALA A 84 0.48 12.19 -4.51
C ALA A 84 1.60 12.98 -5.20
N GLU A 85 2.68 13.32 -4.48
CA GLU A 85 3.84 14.00 -5.07
C GLU A 85 4.54 13.11 -6.10
N PHE A 86 4.81 11.85 -5.75
CA PHE A 86 5.44 10.93 -6.69
C PHE A 86 4.56 10.59 -7.87
N GLY A 87 3.26 10.34 -7.66
CA GLY A 87 2.30 10.06 -8.71
C GLY A 87 2.13 11.23 -9.70
N ALA A 88 2.21 12.46 -9.19
CA ALA A 88 2.21 13.65 -10.05
C ALA A 88 3.51 13.79 -10.85
N ARG A 89 4.64 13.38 -10.29
CA ARG A 89 5.97 13.57 -10.88
C ARG A 89 6.41 12.41 -11.76
N PHE A 90 6.14 11.18 -11.33
CA PHE A 90 6.55 9.94 -12.00
C PHE A 90 5.37 8.97 -12.09
N PRO A 91 4.41 9.19 -13.01
CA PRO A 91 3.21 8.37 -13.14
C PRO A 91 3.53 7.03 -13.82
N ARG A 92 4.11 6.09 -13.07
CA ARG A 92 4.53 4.76 -13.52
C ARG A 92 3.77 3.66 -12.79
N ALA A 93 3.45 2.58 -13.47
CA ALA A 93 2.69 1.45 -12.96
C ALA A 93 3.34 0.74 -11.75
N GLY A 94 4.65 0.89 -11.58
CA GLY A 94 5.37 0.33 -10.43
C GLY A 94 5.08 0.99 -9.09
N SER A 95 4.41 2.16 -9.06
CA SER A 95 4.06 2.85 -7.80
C SER A 95 5.26 2.91 -6.83
N ALA A 96 5.10 2.44 -5.59
CA ALA A 96 6.16 2.45 -4.57
C ALA A 96 7.49 1.80 -5.02
N TYR A 97 7.44 0.75 -5.84
CA TYR A 97 8.63 0.16 -6.46
C TYR A 97 9.43 1.21 -7.24
N THR A 98 8.78 1.90 -8.18
CA THR A 98 9.43 2.92 -9.02
C THR A 98 9.94 4.10 -8.17
N TYR A 99 9.16 4.52 -7.18
CA TYR A 99 9.52 5.64 -6.31
C TYR A 99 10.74 5.32 -5.44
N THR A 100 10.80 4.10 -4.91
CA THR A 100 11.96 3.61 -4.17
C THR A 100 13.19 3.46 -5.07
N TYR A 101 13.03 3.06 -6.33
CA TYR A 101 14.13 2.94 -7.29
C TYR A 101 14.78 4.31 -7.58
N ILE A 102 13.97 5.36 -7.68
CA ILE A 102 14.46 6.74 -7.86
C ILE A 102 15.15 7.24 -6.58
N GLY A 103 14.58 6.97 -5.40
CA GLY A 103 15.06 7.46 -4.11
C GLY A 103 16.28 6.71 -3.59
N PHE A 104 16.12 5.42 -3.30
CA PHE A 104 17.10 4.60 -2.58
C PHE A 104 17.96 3.69 -3.47
N GLY A 105 17.47 3.32 -4.65
CA GLY A 105 18.18 2.46 -5.59
C GLY A 105 17.59 1.07 -5.79
N GLU A 106 18.25 0.28 -6.63
CA GLU A 106 17.72 -0.95 -7.23
C GLU A 106 17.36 -2.04 -6.22
N LEU A 107 18.24 -2.31 -5.25
CA LEU A 107 17.98 -3.36 -4.26
C LEU A 107 16.74 -3.05 -3.40
N TRP A 108 16.66 -1.84 -2.87
CA TRP A 108 15.53 -1.42 -2.05
C TRP A 108 14.23 -1.37 -2.84
N ALA A 109 14.32 -0.92 -4.10
CA ALA A 109 13.19 -0.98 -5.01
C ALA A 109 12.73 -2.42 -5.25
N PHE A 110 13.67 -3.35 -5.48
CA PHE A 110 13.33 -4.75 -5.64
C PHE A 110 12.64 -5.33 -4.39
N ILE A 111 13.16 -5.04 -3.19
CA ILE A 111 12.59 -5.51 -1.93
C ILE A 111 11.15 -4.99 -1.78
N VAL A 112 10.91 -3.69 -1.97
CA VAL A 112 9.56 -3.09 -1.91
C VAL A 112 8.67 -3.67 -3.01
N GLY A 113 9.16 -3.72 -4.25
CA GLY A 113 8.42 -4.27 -5.38
C GLY A 113 8.06 -5.74 -5.22
N TRP A 114 8.88 -6.53 -4.55
CA TRP A 114 8.64 -7.95 -4.28
C TRP A 114 7.63 -8.18 -3.16
N THR A 115 7.53 -7.27 -2.20
CA THR A 115 6.54 -7.36 -1.09
C THR A 115 5.13 -6.98 -1.54
N ILE A 116 4.97 -6.02 -2.45
CA ILE A 116 3.66 -5.56 -2.93
C ILE A 116 2.81 -6.67 -3.56
N PRO A 117 3.30 -7.52 -4.50
CA PRO A 117 2.53 -8.64 -5.03
C PRO A 117 2.03 -9.62 -3.97
N LEU A 118 2.84 -9.89 -2.93
CA LEU A 118 2.42 -10.75 -1.83
C LEU A 118 1.21 -10.16 -1.08
N GLU A 119 1.27 -8.86 -0.76
CA GLU A 119 0.17 -8.16 -0.09
C GLU A 119 -1.13 -8.21 -0.92
N TYR A 120 -1.04 -7.93 -2.22
CA TYR A 120 -2.20 -8.03 -3.09
C TYR A 120 -2.74 -9.46 -3.20
N MET A 121 -1.86 -10.48 -3.28
CA MET A 121 -2.30 -11.87 -3.33
C MET A 121 -3.04 -12.28 -2.05
N ILE A 122 -2.48 -11.96 -0.89
CA ILE A 122 -3.09 -12.28 0.40
C ILE A 122 -4.39 -11.49 0.60
N GLY A 123 -4.38 -10.19 0.29
CA GLY A 123 -5.55 -9.33 0.41
C GLY A 123 -6.71 -9.79 -0.47
N ASN A 124 -6.43 -10.08 -1.73
CA ASN A 124 -7.44 -10.57 -2.67
C ASN A 124 -8.00 -11.94 -2.24
N ALA A 125 -7.13 -12.83 -1.74
CA ALA A 125 -7.56 -14.15 -1.24
C ALA A 125 -8.47 -14.01 -0.01
N ALA A 126 -8.10 -13.13 0.93
CA ALA A 126 -8.92 -12.86 2.12
C ALA A 126 -10.29 -12.27 1.75
N VAL A 127 -10.32 -11.31 0.80
CA VAL A 127 -11.57 -10.71 0.31
C VAL A 127 -12.44 -11.74 -0.42
N ALA A 128 -11.86 -12.58 -1.26
CA ALA A 128 -12.60 -13.63 -1.98
C ALA A 128 -13.21 -14.65 -1.00
N ARG A 129 -12.47 -15.05 0.01
CA ARG A 129 -12.98 -15.94 1.08
C ARG A 129 -14.07 -15.27 1.92
N SER A 130 -13.91 -13.99 2.24
CA SER A 130 -14.95 -13.22 2.93
C SER A 130 -16.23 -13.18 2.10
N TRP A 131 -16.09 -12.97 0.79
CA TRP A 131 -17.22 -12.98 -0.15
C TRP A 131 -17.90 -14.35 -0.18
N SER A 132 -17.12 -15.42 -0.31
CA SER A 132 -17.63 -16.80 -0.30
C SER A 132 -18.37 -17.13 0.99
N ALA A 133 -17.79 -16.77 2.14
CA ALA A 133 -18.41 -16.99 3.45
C ALA A 133 -19.71 -16.18 3.61
N TYR A 134 -19.75 -14.92 3.14
CA TYR A 134 -20.95 -14.09 3.18
C TYR A 134 -22.07 -14.68 2.32
N PHE A 135 -21.73 -15.13 1.11
CA PHE A 135 -22.67 -15.75 0.20
C PHE A 135 -23.19 -17.10 0.71
N ASP A 136 -22.31 -17.93 1.26
CA ASP A 136 -22.66 -19.24 1.81
C ASP A 136 -23.53 -19.11 3.08
N ASN A 137 -23.28 -18.07 3.90
CA ASN A 137 -24.13 -17.79 5.06
C ASN A 137 -25.58 -17.41 4.63
N MET A 138 -25.76 -16.75 3.49
CA MET A 138 -27.10 -16.48 2.92
C MET A 138 -27.81 -17.77 2.44
N LEU A 139 -27.06 -18.85 2.22
CA LEU A 139 -27.54 -20.18 1.81
C LEU A 139 -27.52 -21.18 2.96
N ASP A 140 -27.54 -20.74 4.21
CA ASP A 140 -27.47 -21.56 5.41
C ASP A 140 -26.27 -22.54 5.43
N ASN A 141 -25.11 -22.10 4.96
CA ASN A 141 -23.87 -22.87 4.84
C ASN A 141 -23.98 -24.13 3.96
N TYR A 142 -24.85 -24.09 2.96
CA TYR A 142 -25.10 -25.21 2.04
C TYR A 142 -23.83 -25.58 1.23
N ILE A 143 -23.09 -24.61 0.73
CA ILE A 143 -21.90 -24.82 -0.11
C ILE A 143 -20.77 -25.46 0.71
N LYS A 144 -20.49 -24.91 1.89
CA LYS A 144 -19.51 -25.46 2.84
C LYS A 144 -19.83 -26.92 3.18
N ASN A 145 -21.06 -27.19 3.62
CA ASN A 145 -21.46 -28.52 4.03
C ASN A 145 -21.43 -29.54 2.88
N THR A 146 -21.83 -29.12 1.67
CA THR A 146 -21.74 -29.93 0.46
C THR A 146 -20.30 -30.23 0.08
N THR A 147 -19.42 -29.22 0.16
CA THR A 147 -17.99 -29.35 -0.18
C THR A 147 -17.30 -30.32 0.81
N ILE A 148 -17.55 -30.17 2.12
CA ILE A 148 -17.02 -31.07 3.14
C ILE A 148 -17.54 -32.48 2.92
N GLY A 149 -18.84 -32.64 2.62
CA GLY A 149 -19.43 -33.96 2.34
C GLY A 149 -18.85 -34.66 1.10
N ALA A 150 -18.44 -33.88 0.07
CA ALA A 150 -17.91 -34.43 -1.19
C ALA A 150 -16.39 -34.66 -1.17
N LEU A 151 -15.61 -33.76 -0.57
CA LEU A 151 -14.16 -33.77 -0.60
C LEU A 151 -13.48 -34.08 0.74
N GLY A 152 -14.26 -34.11 1.83
CA GLY A 152 -13.73 -34.25 3.19
C GLY A 152 -13.19 -32.96 3.77
N GLU A 153 -12.73 -33.02 5.02
CA GLU A 153 -12.05 -31.89 5.68
C GLU A 153 -10.55 -31.88 5.33
N LEU A 154 -10.03 -30.71 5.02
CA LEU A 154 -8.61 -30.49 4.69
C LEU A 154 -7.76 -30.33 5.95
N SER A 155 -8.28 -29.69 6.99
CA SER A 155 -7.57 -29.38 8.23
C SER A 155 -8.56 -29.21 9.39
N GLU A 156 -8.06 -29.31 10.61
CA GLU A 156 -8.84 -28.96 11.80
C GLU A 156 -9.21 -27.48 11.84
N PRO A 157 -10.37 -27.10 12.40
CA PRO A 157 -10.80 -25.72 12.56
C PRO A 157 -9.79 -24.89 13.35
N GLY A 158 -9.47 -23.67 12.86
CA GLY A 158 -8.53 -22.76 13.50
C GLY A 158 -7.06 -23.03 13.16
N GLY A 159 -6.78 -23.91 12.19
CA GLY A 159 -5.46 -24.16 11.65
C GLY A 159 -5.03 -23.12 10.59
N PHE A 160 -3.78 -23.24 10.13
CA PHE A 160 -3.25 -22.39 9.05
C PHE A 160 -3.94 -22.64 7.70
N PHE A 161 -4.35 -23.88 7.46
CA PHE A 161 -5.13 -24.29 6.29
C PHE A 161 -6.63 -24.26 6.60
N SER A 162 -7.41 -23.99 5.57
CA SER A 162 -8.87 -24.00 5.66
C SER A 162 -9.42 -25.38 6.00
N THR A 163 -10.55 -25.43 6.67
CA THR A 163 -11.28 -26.69 6.93
C THR A 163 -11.76 -27.35 5.64
N TYR A 164 -11.99 -26.58 4.57
CA TYR A 164 -12.45 -27.11 3.28
C TYR A 164 -11.86 -26.29 2.13
N PRO A 165 -11.69 -26.87 0.93
CA PRO A 165 -11.25 -26.13 -0.25
C PRO A 165 -12.37 -25.20 -0.73
N ASP A 166 -12.11 -23.89 -0.70
CA ASP A 166 -13.11 -22.89 -1.11
C ASP A 166 -13.09 -22.68 -2.63
N ILE A 167 -13.80 -23.56 -3.33
CA ILE A 167 -13.93 -23.55 -4.79
C ILE A 167 -14.61 -22.26 -5.27
N LEU A 168 -15.54 -21.70 -4.48
CA LEU A 168 -16.27 -20.50 -4.85
C LEU A 168 -15.34 -19.28 -4.89
N SER A 169 -14.47 -19.12 -3.89
CA SER A 169 -13.43 -18.09 -3.89
C SER A 169 -12.47 -18.21 -5.07
N PHE A 170 -12.06 -19.44 -5.39
CA PHE A 170 -11.22 -19.72 -6.56
C PHE A 170 -11.87 -19.23 -7.86
N LEU A 171 -13.13 -19.63 -8.09
CA LEU A 171 -13.87 -19.25 -9.31
C LEU A 171 -14.11 -17.74 -9.39
N LEU A 172 -14.39 -17.10 -8.26
CA LEU A 172 -14.61 -15.65 -8.20
C LEU A 172 -13.36 -14.87 -8.61
N ILE A 173 -12.18 -15.25 -8.13
CA ILE A 173 -10.91 -14.63 -8.53
C ILE A 173 -10.67 -14.81 -10.03
N CYS A 174 -10.89 -16.00 -10.56
CA CYS A 174 -10.77 -16.26 -12.01
C CYS A 174 -11.74 -15.43 -12.83
N LEU A 175 -12.98 -15.27 -12.38
CA LEU A 175 -13.98 -14.44 -13.04
C LEU A 175 -13.56 -12.95 -13.08
N CYS A 176 -13.08 -12.42 -11.96
CA CYS A 176 -12.57 -11.05 -11.89
C CYS A 176 -11.38 -10.85 -12.84
N ALA A 177 -10.47 -11.82 -12.93
CA ALA A 177 -9.34 -11.75 -13.86
C ALA A 177 -9.76 -11.75 -15.33
N CYS A 178 -10.82 -12.49 -15.70
CA CYS A 178 -11.38 -12.45 -17.05
C CYS A 178 -11.87 -11.03 -17.40
N VAL A 179 -12.54 -10.34 -16.47
CA VAL A 179 -12.98 -8.95 -16.67
C VAL A 179 -11.79 -8.02 -16.92
N ILE A 180 -10.70 -8.21 -16.16
CA ILE A 180 -9.50 -7.37 -16.26
C ILE A 180 -8.75 -7.63 -17.55
N ALA A 181 -8.72 -8.87 -18.03
CA ALA A 181 -8.06 -9.27 -19.28
C ALA A 181 -8.69 -8.63 -20.53
N VAL A 182 -9.96 -8.22 -20.47
CA VAL A 182 -10.65 -7.51 -21.56
C VAL A 182 -10.05 -6.12 -21.81
N GLY A 183 -9.58 -5.44 -20.77
CA GLY A 183 -8.89 -4.15 -20.91
C GLY A 183 -9.18 -3.16 -19.80
N PRO A 184 -8.33 -2.12 -19.65
CA PRO A 184 -8.38 -1.22 -18.50
C PRO A 184 -9.66 -0.37 -18.44
N LYS A 185 -10.20 0.07 -19.58
CA LYS A 185 -11.42 0.90 -19.58
C LYS A 185 -12.67 0.11 -19.21
N VAL A 186 -12.78 -1.15 -19.67
CA VAL A 186 -13.90 -2.04 -19.31
C VAL A 186 -13.85 -2.34 -17.82
N SER A 187 -12.69 -2.70 -17.30
CA SER A 187 -12.46 -2.94 -15.89
C SER A 187 -12.84 -1.71 -15.04
N ALA A 188 -12.39 -0.51 -15.42
CA ALA A 188 -12.73 0.72 -14.72
C ALA A 188 -14.22 1.05 -14.74
N ASN A 189 -14.92 0.79 -15.85
CA ASN A 189 -16.37 0.99 -15.95
C ASN A 189 -17.14 0.03 -15.03
N VAL A 190 -16.76 -1.25 -14.99
CA VAL A 190 -17.34 -2.25 -14.09
C VAL A 190 -17.13 -1.84 -12.63
N ASN A 191 -15.90 -1.49 -12.28
CA ASN A 191 -15.57 -1.00 -10.94
C ASN A 191 -16.38 0.25 -10.58
N SER A 192 -16.49 1.23 -11.47
CA SER A 192 -17.25 2.46 -11.23
C SER A 192 -18.73 2.19 -10.97
N SER A 193 -19.32 1.25 -11.70
CA SER A 193 -20.71 0.83 -11.50
C SER A 193 -20.91 0.21 -10.11
N PHE A 194 -20.00 -0.65 -9.68
CA PHE A 194 -20.05 -1.26 -8.34
C PHE A 194 -19.82 -0.26 -7.22
N VAL A 195 -18.91 0.71 -7.40
CA VAL A 195 -18.70 1.79 -6.42
C VAL A 195 -19.98 2.60 -6.24
N VAL A 196 -20.63 3.01 -7.32
CA VAL A 196 -21.87 3.80 -7.24
C VAL A 196 -22.96 3.00 -6.52
N LEU A 197 -23.15 1.73 -6.88
CA LEU A 197 -24.12 0.85 -6.21
C LEU A 197 -23.80 0.72 -4.72
N ASN A 198 -22.54 0.54 -4.37
CA ASN A 198 -22.12 0.40 -2.97
C ASN A 198 -22.32 1.70 -2.17
N ILE A 199 -22.04 2.86 -2.76
CA ILE A 199 -22.33 4.15 -2.13
C ILE A 199 -23.85 4.30 -1.87
N VAL A 200 -24.69 3.89 -2.82
CA VAL A 200 -26.14 3.91 -2.63
C VAL A 200 -26.58 3.01 -1.46
N VAL A 201 -26.02 1.79 -1.38
CA VAL A 201 -26.30 0.88 -0.25
C VAL A 201 -25.86 1.49 1.08
N ILE A 202 -24.65 2.06 1.15
CA ILE A 202 -24.15 2.73 2.36
C ILE A 202 -25.08 3.89 2.74
N PHE A 203 -25.55 4.66 1.77
CA PHE A 203 -26.49 5.74 2.03
C PHE A 203 -27.83 5.22 2.59
N ILE A 204 -28.34 4.10 2.06
CA ILE A 204 -29.53 3.41 2.61
C ILE A 204 -29.26 2.98 4.05
N VAL A 205 -28.10 2.40 4.37
CA VAL A 205 -27.71 2.01 5.74
C VAL A 205 -27.77 3.23 6.67
N ILE A 206 -27.15 4.34 6.26
CA ILE A 206 -27.10 5.56 7.09
C ILE A 206 -28.51 6.12 7.32
N VAL A 207 -29.29 6.32 6.26
CA VAL A 207 -30.63 6.92 6.35
C VAL A 207 -31.60 6.03 7.15
N SER A 208 -31.62 4.72 6.84
CA SER A 208 -32.48 3.77 7.56
C SER A 208 -32.04 3.61 9.02
N GLY A 209 -30.73 3.58 9.27
CA GLY A 209 -30.19 3.37 10.60
C GLY A 209 -30.41 4.56 11.56
N ILE A 210 -30.40 5.80 11.04
CA ILE A 210 -30.74 6.99 11.83
C ILE A 210 -32.16 6.89 12.40
N CYS A 211 -33.10 6.25 11.69
CA CYS A 211 -34.46 6.04 12.21
C CYS A 211 -34.52 5.16 13.46
N TYR A 212 -33.48 4.33 13.67
CA TYR A 212 -33.37 3.44 14.84
C TYR A 212 -32.28 3.88 15.83
N ALA A 213 -31.79 5.14 15.70
CA ALA A 213 -30.74 5.66 16.54
C ALA A 213 -31.23 5.85 18.00
N ASP A 214 -30.48 5.27 18.94
CA ASP A 214 -30.68 5.47 20.37
C ASP A 214 -29.41 6.08 20.99
N PHE A 215 -29.49 7.34 21.39
CA PHE A 215 -28.37 8.06 21.99
C PHE A 215 -27.96 7.50 23.36
N ASN A 216 -28.81 6.70 24.02
CA ASN A 216 -28.43 6.02 25.25
C ASN A 216 -27.23 5.07 25.05
N ASN A 217 -27.06 4.53 23.84
CA ASN A 217 -25.92 3.70 23.50
C ASN A 217 -24.58 4.46 23.58
N TRP A 218 -24.59 5.79 23.57
CA TRP A 218 -23.40 6.63 23.67
C TRP A 218 -23.23 7.32 25.03
N THR A 219 -24.34 7.64 25.71
CA THR A 219 -24.35 8.47 26.92
C THR A 219 -24.41 7.70 28.23
N GLY A 220 -24.64 6.39 28.18
CA GLY A 220 -24.68 5.52 29.35
C GLY A 220 -23.32 5.29 30.00
N THR A 221 -23.32 4.56 31.11
CA THR A 221 -22.13 4.03 31.79
C THR A 221 -22.15 2.51 31.75
N THR A 222 -21.00 1.89 31.52
CA THR A 222 -20.82 0.44 31.63
C THR A 222 -20.91 -0.04 33.07
N SER A 223 -21.11 -1.35 33.28
CA SER A 223 -21.08 -1.98 34.62
C SER A 223 -19.84 -1.59 35.46
N ASP A 224 -18.73 -1.32 34.78
CA ASP A 224 -17.45 -0.95 35.41
C ASP A 224 -17.32 0.59 35.66
N GLY A 225 -18.41 1.36 35.46
CA GLY A 225 -18.43 2.81 35.67
C GLY A 225 -17.73 3.63 34.59
N ARG A 226 -17.33 3.02 33.45
CA ARG A 226 -16.75 3.71 32.32
C ARG A 226 -17.83 4.29 31.42
N SER A 227 -17.52 5.32 30.65
CA SER A 227 -18.42 5.84 29.63
C SER A 227 -18.71 4.77 28.57
N MET A 228 -19.97 4.58 28.20
CA MET A 228 -20.36 3.69 27.10
C MET A 228 -19.74 4.13 25.76
N PHE A 229 -19.42 5.41 25.61
CA PHE A 229 -18.75 5.91 24.42
C PHE A 229 -17.28 5.45 24.34
N PHE A 230 -16.58 5.30 25.48
CA PHE A 230 -15.21 4.81 25.59
C PHE A 230 -15.13 3.56 26.49
N PRO A 231 -15.78 2.45 26.15
CA PRO A 231 -15.83 1.27 27.03
C PRO A 231 -14.45 0.66 27.28
N PHE A 232 -13.56 0.75 26.30
CA PHE A 232 -12.17 0.27 26.38
C PHE A 232 -11.16 1.41 26.66
N GLY A 233 -11.64 2.61 26.98
CA GLY A 233 -10.81 3.80 27.21
C GLY A 233 -10.12 4.32 25.95
N LEU A 234 -9.21 5.28 26.15
CA LEU A 234 -8.46 5.87 25.02
C LEU A 234 -7.52 4.84 24.36
N THR A 235 -6.97 3.92 25.13
CA THR A 235 -6.12 2.83 24.61
C THR A 235 -6.89 1.98 23.60
N GLY A 236 -8.15 1.65 23.90
CA GLY A 236 -9.01 0.92 22.96
C GLY A 236 -9.26 1.69 21.66
N THR A 237 -9.50 3.00 21.74
CA THR A 237 -9.65 3.86 20.55
C THR A 237 -8.38 3.87 19.69
N LEU A 238 -7.20 3.95 20.29
CA LEU A 238 -5.92 3.92 19.58
C LEU A 238 -5.64 2.55 18.96
N THR A 239 -5.93 1.46 19.67
CA THR A 239 -5.83 0.10 19.12
C THR A 239 -6.80 -0.07 17.96
N GLY A 240 -8.05 0.42 18.11
CA GLY A 240 -9.03 0.44 17.04
C GLY A 240 -8.56 1.26 15.83
N ALA A 241 -7.86 2.39 16.05
CA ALA A 241 -7.31 3.18 14.95
C ALA A 241 -6.23 2.41 14.16
N ALA A 242 -5.35 1.68 14.84
CA ALA A 242 -4.35 0.83 14.18
C ALA A 242 -5.02 -0.27 13.34
N THR A 243 -6.09 -0.87 13.84
CA THR A 243 -6.86 -1.88 13.10
C THR A 243 -7.64 -1.24 11.93
N CYS A 244 -8.30 -0.09 12.16
CA CYS A 244 -9.03 0.64 11.13
C CYS A 244 -8.15 1.17 10.01
N PHE A 245 -6.84 1.34 10.21
CA PHE A 245 -5.91 1.77 9.17
C PHE A 245 -5.93 0.83 7.96
N PHE A 246 -6.11 -0.46 8.18
CA PHE A 246 -6.28 -1.44 7.10
C PHE A 246 -7.39 -1.04 6.11
N SER A 247 -8.46 -0.45 6.60
CA SER A 247 -9.60 -0.02 5.76
C SER A 247 -9.25 1.11 4.77
N TYR A 248 -8.15 1.81 4.99
CA TYR A 248 -7.65 2.87 4.10
C TYR A 248 -6.57 2.39 3.13
N ILE A 249 -6.10 1.15 3.25
CA ILE A 249 -5.18 0.56 2.29
C ILE A 249 -5.90 0.42 0.96
N GLY A 250 -5.29 0.96 -0.12
CA GLY A 250 -5.87 0.89 -1.45
C GLY A 250 -5.76 2.17 -2.27
N PHE A 251 -5.51 3.33 -1.65
CA PHE A 251 -5.30 4.57 -2.41
C PHE A 251 -4.04 4.51 -3.30
N GLU A 252 -3.06 3.67 -2.99
CA GLU A 252 -1.85 3.45 -3.79
C GLU A 252 -2.14 2.85 -5.17
N VAL A 253 -3.33 2.27 -5.38
CA VAL A 253 -3.78 1.81 -6.70
C VAL A 253 -3.81 2.95 -7.72
N LEU A 254 -4.06 4.20 -7.27
CA LEU A 254 -3.99 5.39 -8.10
C LEU A 254 -2.60 5.56 -8.73
N ALA A 255 -1.56 5.35 -7.95
CA ALA A 255 -0.19 5.41 -8.43
C ALA A 255 0.15 4.22 -9.32
N THR A 256 -0.36 3.03 -9.02
CA THR A 256 -0.20 1.82 -9.85
C THR A 256 -0.87 1.97 -11.22
N ALA A 257 -2.03 2.66 -11.27
CA ALA A 257 -2.72 2.99 -12.51
C ALA A 257 -2.11 4.19 -13.26
N GLY A 258 -1.06 4.82 -12.75
CA GLY A 258 -0.51 6.09 -13.25
C GLY A 258 -0.18 6.12 -14.74
N GLU A 259 0.28 5.00 -15.32
CA GLU A 259 0.55 4.89 -16.76
C GLU A 259 -0.71 4.88 -17.64
N GLU A 260 -1.87 4.55 -17.07
CA GLU A 260 -3.15 4.48 -17.77
C GLU A 260 -3.98 5.78 -17.61
N VAL A 261 -3.52 6.75 -16.82
CA VAL A 261 -4.18 8.04 -16.55
C VAL A 261 -3.90 9.05 -17.65
N LYS A 262 -4.92 9.78 -18.11
CA LYS A 262 -4.79 10.78 -19.21
C LYS A 262 -3.96 11.99 -18.82
N SER A 263 -4.17 12.55 -17.64
CA SER A 263 -3.49 13.76 -17.13
C SER A 263 -2.97 13.55 -15.71
N PRO A 264 -1.94 12.70 -15.51
CA PRO A 264 -1.55 12.21 -14.20
C PRO A 264 -1.14 13.30 -13.22
N HIS A 265 -0.46 14.37 -13.69
CA HIS A 265 0.11 15.42 -12.85
C HIS A 265 -0.91 16.12 -11.93
N ARG A 266 -2.16 16.28 -12.38
CA ARG A 266 -3.25 16.88 -11.59
C ARG A 266 -4.22 15.85 -11.08
N THR A 267 -4.48 14.83 -11.89
CA THR A 267 -5.52 13.85 -11.62
C THR A 267 -5.16 12.95 -10.43
N ILE A 268 -3.92 12.48 -10.33
CA ILE A 268 -3.52 11.58 -9.23
C ILE A 268 -3.59 12.28 -7.86
N PRO A 269 -3.01 13.48 -7.63
CA PRO A 269 -3.16 14.14 -6.34
C PRO A 269 -4.61 14.41 -5.96
N VAL A 270 -5.41 14.95 -6.88
CA VAL A 270 -6.83 15.26 -6.61
C VAL A 270 -7.61 13.99 -6.28
N ALA A 271 -7.45 12.91 -7.06
CA ALA A 271 -8.12 11.64 -6.79
C ALA A 271 -7.70 11.04 -5.45
N THR A 272 -6.43 11.15 -5.07
CA THR A 272 -5.91 10.62 -3.79
C THR A 272 -6.62 11.30 -2.60
N PHE A 273 -6.63 12.62 -2.55
CA PHE A 273 -7.27 13.33 -1.44
C PHE A 273 -8.79 13.21 -1.46
N LEU A 274 -9.40 13.23 -2.64
CA LEU A 274 -10.84 13.06 -2.78
C LEU A 274 -11.29 11.68 -2.30
N SER A 275 -10.60 10.61 -2.71
CA SER A 275 -10.96 9.24 -2.33
C SER A 275 -10.81 9.01 -0.81
N ILE A 276 -9.72 9.45 -0.19
CA ILE A 276 -9.52 9.30 1.25
C ILE A 276 -10.52 10.15 2.03
N GLY A 277 -10.81 11.38 1.60
CA GLY A 277 -11.80 12.24 2.24
C GLY A 277 -13.22 11.67 2.19
N VAL A 278 -13.61 11.15 1.03
CA VAL A 278 -14.93 10.50 0.86
C VAL A 278 -15.02 9.26 1.74
N ILE A 279 -14.02 8.36 1.70
CA ILE A 279 -14.08 7.12 2.46
C ILE A 279 -14.04 7.36 3.97
N MET A 280 -13.24 8.30 4.44
CA MET A 280 -13.19 8.68 5.86
C MET A 280 -14.56 9.17 6.34
N THR A 281 -15.23 10.01 5.56
CA THR A 281 -16.57 10.50 5.87
C THR A 281 -17.58 9.36 5.92
N LEU A 282 -17.55 8.44 4.94
CA LEU A 282 -18.44 7.29 4.89
C LEU A 282 -18.21 6.35 6.10
N TYR A 283 -16.98 6.07 6.46
CA TYR A 283 -16.66 5.22 7.61
C TYR A 283 -17.13 5.82 8.93
N ILE A 284 -16.94 7.12 9.12
CA ILE A 284 -17.41 7.83 10.31
C ILE A 284 -18.94 7.77 10.39
N LEU A 285 -19.65 8.07 9.31
CA LEU A 285 -21.12 8.08 9.28
C LEU A 285 -21.70 6.69 9.51
N VAL A 286 -21.18 5.67 8.83
CA VAL A 286 -21.67 4.29 8.93
C VAL A 286 -21.42 3.70 10.31
N SER A 287 -20.22 3.91 10.87
CA SER A 287 -19.90 3.42 12.21
C SER A 287 -20.67 4.16 13.30
N SER A 288 -20.93 5.46 13.13
CA SER A 288 -21.82 6.22 14.00
C SER A 288 -23.24 5.64 14.00
N THR A 289 -23.77 5.35 12.82
CA THR A 289 -25.10 4.76 12.67
C THR A 289 -25.19 3.40 13.35
N LEU A 290 -24.21 2.52 13.13
CA LEU A 290 -24.18 1.20 13.75
C LEU A 290 -24.17 1.26 15.29
N THR A 291 -23.31 2.10 15.85
CA THR A 291 -23.14 2.22 17.30
C THR A 291 -24.28 2.96 18.00
N LEU A 292 -25.05 3.77 17.26
CA LEU A 292 -26.31 4.34 17.74
C LEU A 292 -27.45 3.33 17.70
N MET A 293 -27.47 2.40 16.72
CA MET A 293 -28.53 1.40 16.58
C MET A 293 -28.40 0.25 17.58
N VAL A 294 -27.21 -0.22 17.85
CA VAL A 294 -26.94 -1.44 18.64
C VAL A 294 -25.89 -1.15 19.70
N PRO A 295 -26.11 -1.58 20.97
CA PRO A 295 -25.09 -1.56 22.01
C PRO A 295 -23.81 -2.30 21.53
N TYR A 296 -22.63 -1.76 21.85
CA TYR A 296 -21.35 -2.23 21.33
C TYR A 296 -21.07 -3.71 21.62
N ASP A 297 -21.53 -4.23 22.77
CA ASP A 297 -21.39 -5.61 23.24
C ASP A 297 -22.27 -6.61 22.48
N GLN A 298 -23.32 -6.13 21.80
CA GLN A 298 -24.24 -6.95 21.00
C GLN A 298 -23.95 -6.89 19.50
N VAL A 299 -22.98 -6.09 19.06
CA VAL A 299 -22.63 -5.97 17.65
C VAL A 299 -22.04 -7.30 17.13
N HIS A 300 -22.56 -7.78 16.03
CA HIS A 300 -22.06 -8.99 15.37
C HIS A 300 -20.72 -8.73 14.68
N THR A 301 -19.74 -9.62 14.84
CA THR A 301 -18.38 -9.39 14.34
C THR A 301 -18.22 -9.61 12.85
N THR A 302 -18.99 -10.51 12.24
CA THR A 302 -18.86 -10.89 10.82
C THR A 302 -19.81 -10.15 9.89
N ALA A 303 -21.05 -9.85 10.33
CA ALA A 303 -22.08 -9.20 9.53
C ALA A 303 -22.79 -8.10 10.34
N PRO A 304 -22.06 -7.07 10.83
CA PRO A 304 -22.58 -6.13 11.85
C PRO A 304 -23.84 -5.39 11.41
N PHE A 305 -23.89 -4.92 10.17
CA PHE A 305 -25.02 -4.15 9.66
C PHE A 305 -26.22 -5.02 9.34
N ALA A 306 -26.04 -6.16 8.67
CA ALA A 306 -27.13 -7.04 8.32
C ALA A 306 -27.84 -7.55 9.57
N GLU A 307 -27.09 -7.99 10.59
CA GLU A 307 -27.64 -8.43 11.86
C GLU A 307 -28.31 -7.29 12.67
N ALA A 308 -27.73 -6.08 12.65
CA ALA A 308 -28.34 -4.93 13.31
C ALA A 308 -29.76 -4.62 12.78
N PHE A 309 -29.97 -4.70 11.47
CA PHE A 309 -31.29 -4.50 10.86
C PHE A 309 -32.21 -5.72 11.00
N SER A 310 -31.66 -6.94 10.97
CA SER A 310 -32.39 -8.17 11.25
C SER A 310 -33.01 -8.15 12.67
N ALA A 311 -32.22 -7.78 13.67
CA ALA A 311 -32.66 -7.67 15.05
C ALA A 311 -33.78 -6.60 15.26
N ARG A 312 -33.87 -5.61 14.35
CA ARG A 312 -34.94 -4.60 14.34
C ARG A 312 -36.14 -4.99 13.47
N GLY A 313 -36.15 -6.21 12.91
CA GLY A 313 -37.26 -6.72 12.07
C GLY A 313 -37.29 -6.15 10.64
N CYS A 314 -36.22 -5.43 10.21
CA CYS A 314 -36.14 -4.82 8.89
C CYS A 314 -35.48 -5.77 7.87
N THR A 315 -36.13 -6.89 7.54
CA THR A 315 -35.61 -7.93 6.64
C THR A 315 -35.26 -7.41 5.24
N THR A 316 -36.05 -6.48 4.69
CA THR A 316 -35.79 -5.88 3.37
C THR A 316 -34.45 -5.14 3.34
N VAL A 317 -34.17 -4.33 4.36
CA VAL A 317 -32.91 -3.57 4.47
C VAL A 317 -31.75 -4.52 4.72
N MET A 318 -31.93 -5.54 5.54
CA MET A 318 -30.94 -6.62 5.77
C MET A 318 -30.48 -7.27 4.44
N TYR A 319 -31.44 -7.66 3.56
CA TYR A 319 -31.08 -8.22 2.25
C TYR A 319 -30.37 -7.23 1.33
N ILE A 320 -30.80 -5.97 1.31
CA ILE A 320 -30.13 -4.91 0.53
C ILE A 320 -28.68 -4.75 1.00
N ILE A 321 -28.44 -4.77 2.31
CA ILE A 321 -27.10 -4.65 2.90
C ILE A 321 -26.26 -5.87 2.56
N SER A 322 -26.80 -7.08 2.67
CA SER A 322 -26.08 -8.32 2.36
C SER A 322 -25.65 -8.37 0.90
N ILE A 323 -26.53 -7.99 -0.02
CA ILE A 323 -26.20 -7.86 -1.46
C ILE A 323 -25.16 -6.73 -1.67
N GLY A 324 -25.31 -5.60 -0.99
CA GLY A 324 -24.36 -4.51 -1.03
C GLY A 324 -22.97 -4.89 -0.53
N ALA A 325 -22.87 -5.69 0.51
CA ALA A 325 -21.62 -6.24 1.00
C ALA A 325 -20.95 -7.13 -0.05
N LEU A 326 -21.69 -8.02 -0.69
CA LEU A 326 -21.17 -8.84 -1.79
C LEU A 326 -20.67 -7.99 -2.97
N ILE A 327 -21.41 -6.94 -3.34
CA ILE A 327 -21.00 -5.98 -4.38
C ILE A 327 -19.71 -5.26 -3.96
N GLY A 328 -19.63 -4.78 -2.72
CA GLY A 328 -18.45 -4.09 -2.18
C GLY A 328 -17.21 -4.98 -2.15
N LEU A 329 -17.34 -6.23 -1.69
CA LEU A 329 -16.26 -7.21 -1.69
C LEU A 329 -15.84 -7.59 -3.11
N THR A 330 -16.80 -7.75 -4.05
CA THR A 330 -16.48 -7.98 -5.48
C THR A 330 -15.70 -6.81 -6.06
N ASN A 331 -16.09 -5.59 -5.73
CA ASN A 331 -15.43 -4.38 -6.20
C ASN A 331 -13.99 -4.26 -5.70
N ASN A 332 -13.77 -4.52 -4.40
CA ASN A 332 -12.44 -4.59 -3.82
C ASN A 332 -11.58 -5.64 -4.53
N LEU A 333 -12.14 -6.83 -4.77
CA LEU A 333 -11.44 -7.92 -5.45
C LEU A 333 -11.06 -7.54 -6.90
N VAL A 334 -11.98 -6.95 -7.68
CA VAL A 334 -11.71 -6.49 -9.06
C VAL A 334 -10.55 -5.49 -9.07
N THR A 335 -10.53 -4.56 -8.12
CA THR A 335 -9.48 -3.54 -8.05
C THR A 335 -8.13 -4.13 -7.62
N GLY A 336 -8.12 -5.03 -6.66
CA GLY A 336 -6.89 -5.71 -6.20
C GLY A 336 -6.29 -6.61 -7.30
N VAL A 337 -7.13 -7.37 -8.01
CA VAL A 337 -6.71 -8.18 -9.16
C VAL A 337 -6.28 -7.30 -10.35
N PHE A 338 -6.79 -6.06 -10.47
CA PHE A 338 -6.31 -5.07 -11.44
C PHE A 338 -4.90 -4.57 -11.11
N ALA A 339 -4.61 -4.28 -9.83
CA ALA A 339 -3.34 -3.68 -9.40
C ALA A 339 -2.17 -4.66 -9.43
N LEU A 340 -2.39 -5.90 -9.01
CA LEU A 340 -1.37 -6.93 -8.87
C LEU A 340 -0.52 -7.19 -10.12
N PRO A 341 -1.09 -7.44 -11.32
CA PRO A 341 -0.28 -7.66 -12.52
C PRO A 341 0.52 -6.43 -12.96
N ARG A 342 0.07 -5.23 -12.64
CA ARG A 342 0.76 -3.98 -12.98
C ARG A 342 2.00 -3.75 -12.13
N ALA A 343 1.92 -4.08 -10.85
CA ALA A 343 3.08 -4.07 -9.97
C ALA A 343 4.16 -5.06 -10.45
N VAL A 344 3.76 -6.27 -10.83
CA VAL A 344 4.64 -7.29 -11.39
C VAL A 344 5.22 -6.86 -12.74
N TYR A 345 4.38 -6.29 -13.63
CA TYR A 345 4.78 -5.78 -14.94
C TYR A 345 5.93 -4.77 -14.82
N ALA A 346 5.84 -3.83 -13.88
CA ALA A 346 6.87 -2.80 -13.72
C ALA A 346 8.26 -3.38 -13.38
N MET A 347 8.32 -4.38 -12.50
CA MET A 347 9.56 -5.07 -12.15
C MET A 347 10.09 -5.92 -13.29
N ALA A 348 9.20 -6.61 -14.02
CA ALA A 348 9.55 -7.45 -15.17
C ALA A 348 10.01 -6.59 -16.35
N ASP A 349 9.41 -5.44 -16.58
CA ASP A 349 9.83 -4.48 -17.61
C ASP A 349 11.22 -3.95 -17.34
N ASP A 350 11.56 -3.65 -16.09
CA ASP A 350 12.91 -3.26 -15.69
C ASP A 350 13.93 -4.42 -15.68
N GLY A 351 13.47 -5.67 -15.90
CA GLY A 351 14.31 -6.86 -15.99
C GLY A 351 14.78 -7.41 -14.64
N LEU A 352 14.20 -6.98 -13.52
CA LEU A 352 14.54 -7.45 -12.19
C LEU A 352 13.92 -8.81 -11.86
N ILE A 353 12.81 -9.14 -12.54
CA ILE A 353 12.19 -10.47 -12.55
C ILE A 353 12.02 -10.94 -14.00
N PHE A 354 11.47 -12.12 -14.21
CA PHE A 354 11.37 -12.75 -15.53
C PHE A 354 10.69 -11.87 -16.58
N LYS A 355 11.41 -11.49 -17.61
CA LYS A 355 10.99 -10.51 -18.64
C LYS A 355 9.71 -10.90 -19.39
N TRP A 356 9.41 -12.21 -19.53
CA TRP A 356 8.19 -12.67 -20.21
C TRP A 356 6.89 -12.26 -19.49
N LEU A 357 6.96 -11.93 -18.18
CA LEU A 357 5.84 -11.35 -17.42
C LEU A 357 5.50 -9.92 -17.85
N ALA A 358 6.44 -9.22 -18.47
CA ALA A 358 6.22 -7.85 -18.99
C ALA A 358 5.57 -7.82 -20.38
N HIS A 359 5.19 -8.98 -20.95
CA HIS A 359 4.57 -9.01 -22.26
C HIS A 359 3.17 -8.39 -22.25
N VAL A 360 3.02 -7.28 -22.96
CA VAL A 360 1.74 -6.56 -23.13
C VAL A 360 1.08 -6.99 -24.44
N THR A 361 -0.15 -7.47 -24.34
CA THR A 361 -0.94 -7.92 -25.51
C THR A 361 -1.28 -6.74 -26.42
N SER A 362 -1.09 -6.89 -27.73
CA SER A 362 -1.28 -5.81 -28.71
C SER A 362 -2.73 -5.33 -28.81
N SER A 363 -3.72 -6.21 -28.62
CA SER A 363 -5.15 -5.92 -28.74
C SER A 363 -5.72 -5.22 -27.51
N THR A 364 -5.51 -5.79 -26.31
CA THR A 364 -6.13 -5.31 -25.07
C THR A 364 -5.23 -4.34 -24.29
N LYS A 365 -3.94 -4.29 -24.63
CA LYS A 365 -2.93 -3.44 -23.97
C LYS A 365 -2.82 -3.68 -22.46
N VAL A 366 -2.92 -4.96 -22.06
CA VAL A 366 -2.74 -5.42 -20.69
C VAL A 366 -1.61 -6.46 -20.59
N PRO A 367 -0.94 -6.61 -19.42
CA PRO A 367 0.11 -7.61 -19.21
C PRO A 367 -0.50 -9.01 -18.96
N LEU A 368 -0.97 -9.67 -20.01
CA LEU A 368 -1.77 -10.89 -19.92
C LEU A 368 -1.05 -12.03 -19.19
N ASN A 369 0.26 -12.23 -19.43
CA ASN A 369 1.04 -13.29 -18.79
C ASN A 369 1.09 -13.10 -17.27
N ALA A 370 1.27 -11.87 -16.81
CA ALA A 370 1.24 -11.56 -15.38
C ALA A 370 -0.17 -11.76 -14.79
N ILE A 371 -1.23 -11.35 -15.52
CA ILE A 371 -2.62 -11.58 -15.10
C ILE A 371 -2.85 -13.09 -14.87
N VAL A 372 -2.58 -13.95 -15.85
CA VAL A 372 -2.88 -15.38 -15.76
C VAL A 372 -2.15 -16.04 -14.60
N ILE A 373 -0.82 -15.82 -14.47
CA ILE A 373 -0.03 -16.51 -13.45
C ILE A 373 -0.36 -16.04 -12.04
N PHE A 374 -0.38 -14.73 -11.83
CA PHE A 374 -0.65 -14.22 -10.50
C PHE A 374 -2.12 -14.40 -10.08
N THR A 375 -3.05 -14.49 -11.05
CA THR A 375 -4.44 -14.89 -10.76
C THR A 375 -4.51 -16.34 -10.31
N LEU A 376 -3.83 -17.26 -10.98
CA LEU A 376 -3.83 -18.68 -10.58
C LEU A 376 -3.18 -18.87 -9.20
N LEU A 377 -2.05 -18.22 -8.94
CA LEU A 377 -1.41 -18.24 -7.62
C LEU A 377 -2.36 -17.69 -6.53
N ASN A 378 -3.01 -16.58 -6.81
CA ASN A 378 -3.97 -15.95 -5.92
C ASN A 378 -5.19 -16.85 -5.64
N ALA A 379 -5.76 -17.45 -6.68
CA ALA A 379 -6.89 -18.37 -6.57
C ALA A 379 -6.52 -19.64 -5.76
N ILE A 380 -5.30 -20.16 -5.92
CA ILE A 380 -4.81 -21.30 -5.13
C ILE A 380 -4.65 -20.91 -3.66
N ILE A 381 -4.13 -19.71 -3.37
CA ILE A 381 -4.06 -19.21 -1.99
C ILE A 381 -5.45 -19.14 -1.36
N ALA A 382 -6.42 -18.56 -2.07
CA ALA A 382 -7.80 -18.47 -1.59
C ALA A 382 -8.47 -19.85 -1.41
N LEU A 383 -8.11 -20.83 -2.23
CA LEU A 383 -8.64 -22.20 -2.15
C LEU A 383 -8.22 -22.94 -0.87
N ILE A 384 -6.97 -22.72 -0.42
CA ILE A 384 -6.29 -23.58 0.56
C ILE A 384 -6.20 -22.95 1.95
N PHE A 385 -5.92 -21.64 2.05
CA PHE A 385 -5.62 -20.97 3.33
C PHE A 385 -6.88 -20.48 4.04
N ASP A 386 -6.86 -20.51 5.37
CA ASP A 386 -7.96 -19.98 6.18
C ASP A 386 -8.01 -18.43 6.16
N ILE A 387 -9.22 -17.88 6.34
CA ILE A 387 -9.44 -16.43 6.32
C ILE A 387 -8.72 -15.74 7.48
N GLU A 388 -8.71 -16.34 8.68
CA GLU A 388 -8.07 -15.75 9.86
C GLU A 388 -6.56 -15.68 9.64
N ALA A 389 -5.96 -16.75 9.12
CA ALA A 389 -4.54 -16.79 8.75
C ALA A 389 -4.20 -15.75 7.66
N LEU A 390 -5.07 -15.53 6.68
CA LEU A 390 -4.85 -14.51 5.64
C LEU A 390 -4.93 -13.10 6.21
N VAL A 391 -5.91 -12.81 7.08
CA VAL A 391 -6.09 -11.48 7.68
C VAL A 391 -4.95 -11.10 8.61
N GLU A 392 -4.44 -12.05 9.43
CA GLU A 392 -3.25 -11.80 10.26
C GLU A 392 -2.02 -11.39 9.46
N PHE A 393 -2.01 -11.73 8.20
CA PHE A 393 -0.87 -11.55 7.31
C PHE A 393 -0.91 -10.26 6.50
N LEU A 394 -1.97 -9.51 6.55
CA LEU A 394 -2.11 -8.24 5.85
C LEU A 394 -1.32 -7.11 6.53
N SER A 395 -1.02 -6.11 5.77
CA SER A 395 -0.55 -4.77 6.17
C SER A 395 0.96 -4.57 6.29
N ILE A 396 1.81 -5.58 6.54
CA ILE A 396 3.24 -5.33 6.77
C ILE A 396 3.96 -4.83 5.50
N GLY A 397 3.66 -5.42 4.34
CA GLY A 397 4.28 -5.03 3.08
C GLY A 397 3.81 -3.65 2.61
N THR A 398 2.53 -3.33 2.84
CA THR A 398 1.97 -2.01 2.52
C THR A 398 2.58 -0.92 3.40
N LEU A 399 2.63 -1.12 4.72
CA LEU A 399 3.26 -0.18 5.66
C LEU A 399 4.76 0.00 5.36
N PHE A 400 5.43 -1.08 4.97
CA PHE A 400 6.82 -1.06 4.53
C PHE A 400 6.97 -0.21 3.26
N ALA A 401 6.13 -0.42 2.25
CA ALA A 401 6.11 0.37 1.02
C ALA A 401 5.83 1.86 1.30
N TYR A 402 4.85 2.18 2.17
CA TYR A 402 4.53 3.55 2.55
C TYR A 402 5.70 4.25 3.25
N SER A 403 6.44 3.51 4.10
CA SER A 403 7.64 4.03 4.74
C SER A 403 8.72 4.37 3.71
N PHE A 404 8.97 3.49 2.74
CA PHE A 404 9.96 3.76 1.68
C PHE A 404 9.54 4.91 0.76
N VAL A 405 8.27 5.05 0.44
CA VAL A 405 7.79 6.19 -0.37
C VAL A 405 7.96 7.50 0.39
N SER A 406 7.59 7.55 1.68
CA SER A 406 7.79 8.75 2.50
C SER A 406 9.28 9.10 2.67
N GLY A 407 10.14 8.11 2.87
CA GLY A 407 11.60 8.29 2.88
C GLY A 407 12.14 8.74 1.52
N SER A 408 11.59 8.21 0.42
CA SER A 408 12.00 8.61 -0.94
C SER A 408 11.69 10.08 -1.25
N VAL A 409 10.59 10.64 -0.69
CA VAL A 409 10.32 12.09 -0.79
C VAL A 409 11.44 12.90 -0.15
N LEU A 410 11.90 12.50 1.04
CA LEU A 410 13.01 13.18 1.71
C LEU A 410 14.28 13.14 0.86
N VAL A 411 14.65 11.94 0.36
CA VAL A 411 15.84 11.79 -0.48
C VAL A 411 15.72 12.65 -1.75
N LEU A 412 14.56 12.61 -2.41
CA LEU A 412 14.34 13.33 -3.66
C LEU A 412 14.37 14.85 -3.50
N ARG A 413 13.89 15.36 -2.37
CA ARG A 413 13.82 16.81 -2.08
C ARG A 413 15.17 17.40 -1.68
N TYR A 414 16.01 16.64 -0.98
CA TYR A 414 17.27 17.09 -0.42
C TYR A 414 18.50 16.58 -1.19
N GLN A 415 18.32 15.98 -2.37
CA GLN A 415 19.42 15.70 -3.29
C GLN A 415 19.41 16.71 -4.45
N SER A 416 20.59 16.93 -5.05
CA SER A 416 20.65 17.68 -6.32
C SER A 416 19.78 16.98 -7.35
N ALA A 417 18.97 17.75 -8.07
CA ALA A 417 18.14 17.22 -9.13
C ALA A 417 19.02 16.62 -10.23
N PRO A 418 18.93 15.31 -10.52
CA PRO A 418 19.61 14.72 -11.67
C PRO A 418 18.75 15.02 -12.88
N ILE A 419 19.19 15.92 -13.76
CA ILE A 419 18.14 16.47 -14.53
C ILE A 419 18.28 16.32 -16.00
N ASP A 420 19.39 16.37 -16.59
CA ASP A 420 19.55 16.10 -18.00
C ASP A 420 20.64 15.08 -18.26
N GLY A 421 20.55 14.40 -19.37
CA GLY A 421 21.50 13.37 -19.79
C GLY A 421 22.97 13.79 -19.75
N ASP A 422 23.26 15.09 -19.64
CA ASP A 422 24.59 15.66 -19.55
C ASP A 422 25.18 15.68 -18.13
N GLY A 423 24.43 15.29 -17.11
CA GLY A 423 24.91 15.19 -15.72
C GLY A 423 25.29 16.51 -15.06
N LYS A 424 24.89 17.64 -15.63
CA LYS A 424 25.08 18.96 -15.01
C LYS A 424 24.08 19.12 -13.85
N ARG A 425 24.58 19.59 -12.71
CA ARG A 425 23.72 20.05 -11.60
C ARG A 425 22.96 21.28 -12.09
N MET A 426 21.62 21.23 -12.09
CA MET A 426 20.78 22.35 -12.48
C MET A 426 20.45 23.28 -11.32
N ASP A 427 20.67 22.85 -10.08
CA ASP A 427 20.45 23.68 -8.90
C ASP A 427 21.38 23.31 -7.74
N ASN A 428 21.33 24.11 -6.67
CA ASN A 428 22.10 23.91 -5.45
C ASN A 428 21.47 22.90 -4.49
N GLY A 429 20.52 22.09 -4.96
CA GLY A 429 19.89 21.04 -4.16
C GLY A 429 20.91 20.04 -3.60
N GLY A 430 20.80 19.73 -2.32
CA GLY A 430 21.70 18.83 -1.62
C GLY A 430 23.01 19.47 -1.13
N GLU A 431 23.22 20.77 -1.32
CA GLU A 431 24.33 21.48 -0.69
C GLU A 431 24.15 21.55 0.83
N LEU A 432 25.25 21.34 1.56
CA LEU A 432 25.28 21.34 3.00
C LEU A 432 25.49 22.73 3.57
N SER A 433 24.70 23.08 4.57
CA SER A 433 24.90 24.30 5.35
C SER A 433 26.24 24.28 6.11
N SER A 434 26.84 25.46 6.32
CA SER A 434 28.17 25.61 6.95
C SER A 434 28.26 25.10 8.38
N TRP A 435 27.15 24.97 9.10
CA TRP A 435 27.10 24.54 10.49
C TRP A 435 27.14 23.00 10.67
N ILE A 436 27.04 22.21 9.58
CA ILE A 436 27.08 20.75 9.67
C ILE A 436 28.52 20.27 9.92
N PRO A 437 28.76 19.49 10.98
CA PRO A 437 30.08 18.94 11.27
C PRO A 437 30.51 17.94 10.17
N ALA A 438 31.82 17.88 9.91
CA ALA A 438 32.41 17.02 8.88
C ALA A 438 31.84 17.19 7.47
N ARG A 439 31.48 18.42 7.09
CA ARG A 439 30.88 18.77 5.78
C ARG A 439 31.63 18.12 4.60
N ASN A 440 32.95 18.21 4.56
CA ASN A 440 33.78 17.66 3.49
C ASN A 440 33.61 16.14 3.32
N PHE A 441 33.38 15.42 4.41
CA PHE A 441 33.10 13.98 4.36
C PHE A 441 31.74 13.70 3.70
N TRP A 442 30.71 14.42 4.13
CA TRP A 442 29.36 14.23 3.57
C TRP A 442 29.25 14.64 2.11
N GLU A 443 29.95 15.71 1.69
CA GLU A 443 30.02 16.15 0.30
C GLU A 443 30.81 15.19 -0.61
N SER A 444 31.71 14.38 -0.04
CA SER A 444 32.45 13.34 -0.78
C SER A 444 31.59 12.12 -1.14
N LEU A 445 30.44 11.94 -0.49
CA LEU A 445 29.52 10.83 -0.76
C LEU A 445 28.70 11.08 -2.05
N PRO A 446 28.28 10.00 -2.74
CA PRO A 446 27.37 10.12 -3.88
C PRO A 446 26.10 10.90 -3.52
N ALA A 447 25.57 11.69 -4.47
CA ALA A 447 24.39 12.53 -4.26
C ALA A 447 23.21 11.75 -3.67
N GLY A 448 22.64 12.28 -2.57
CA GLY A 448 21.51 11.69 -1.85
C GLY A 448 21.88 10.55 -0.86
N THR A 449 23.15 10.11 -0.79
CA THR A 449 23.55 9.06 0.15
C THR A 449 23.49 9.56 1.59
N SER A 450 23.90 10.78 1.86
CA SER A 450 23.82 11.42 3.18
C SER A 450 22.39 11.45 3.71
N ILE A 451 21.43 11.83 2.87
CA ILE A 451 20.00 11.85 3.22
C ILE A 451 19.46 10.42 3.41
N SER A 452 19.83 9.48 2.53
CA SER A 452 19.41 8.09 2.67
C SER A 452 19.88 7.47 3.99
N LEU A 453 21.10 7.79 4.43
CA LEU A 453 21.61 7.39 5.75
C LEU A 453 20.83 8.05 6.90
N GLY A 454 20.50 9.34 6.77
CA GLY A 454 19.64 10.04 7.72
C GLY A 454 18.26 9.41 7.84
N VAL A 455 17.61 9.08 6.72
CA VAL A 455 16.31 8.40 6.70
C VAL A 455 16.41 7.00 7.32
N ALA A 456 17.47 6.24 7.03
CA ALA A 456 17.68 4.93 7.64
C ALA A 456 17.87 5.03 9.18
N ALA A 457 18.60 6.05 9.64
CA ALA A 457 18.76 6.34 11.07
C ALA A 457 17.42 6.70 11.73
N LEU A 458 16.56 7.49 11.07
CA LEU A 458 15.21 7.80 11.56
C LEU A 458 14.35 6.54 11.66
N ILE A 459 14.33 5.70 10.63
CA ILE A 459 13.58 4.43 10.65
C ILE A 459 14.05 3.56 11.81
N GLY A 460 15.35 3.38 11.99
CA GLY A 460 15.93 2.63 13.11
C GLY A 460 15.54 3.21 14.47
N SER A 461 15.59 4.53 14.61
CA SER A 461 15.19 5.25 15.82
C SER A 461 13.69 5.07 16.12
N PHE A 462 12.84 5.14 15.13
CA PHE A 462 11.40 4.92 15.28
C PHE A 462 11.07 3.48 15.66
N PHE A 463 11.76 2.49 15.05
CA PHE A 463 11.63 1.08 15.46
C PHE A 463 12.07 0.87 16.92
N TRP A 464 13.19 1.47 17.33
CA TRP A 464 13.65 1.38 18.70
C TRP A 464 12.65 2.00 19.69
N LEU A 465 12.10 3.15 19.33
CA LEU A 465 11.07 3.81 20.13
C LEU A 465 9.82 2.94 20.25
N ALA A 466 9.31 2.42 19.12
CA ALA A 466 8.15 1.53 19.11
C ALA A 466 8.38 0.24 19.91
N PHE A 467 9.57 -0.36 19.80
CA PHE A 467 9.98 -1.52 20.58
C PHE A 467 9.96 -1.23 22.09
N THR A 468 10.50 -0.08 22.49
CA THR A 468 10.55 0.36 23.89
C THR A 468 9.14 0.49 24.48
N PHE A 469 8.18 1.04 23.71
CA PHE A 469 6.79 1.14 24.16
C PHE A 469 6.07 -0.23 24.15
N ARG A 470 6.29 -1.06 23.14
CA ARG A 470 5.64 -2.38 23.03
C ARG A 470 6.04 -3.33 24.14
N THR A 471 7.30 -3.31 24.57
CA THR A 471 7.85 -4.23 25.57
C THR A 471 7.70 -3.74 27.02
N GLY A 472 7.17 -2.53 27.25
CA GLY A 472 7.13 -1.93 28.58
C GLY A 472 8.51 -1.51 29.11
N PHE A 473 9.54 -1.51 28.25
CA PHE A 473 10.92 -1.17 28.63
C PHE A 473 11.04 0.25 29.22
N TYR A 474 10.09 1.13 28.88
CA TYR A 474 9.99 2.49 29.42
C TYR A 474 9.67 2.54 30.92
N GLU A 475 9.16 1.48 31.51
CA GLU A 475 8.88 1.42 32.95
C GLU A 475 10.18 1.38 33.79
N HIS A 476 11.29 0.97 33.20
CA HIS A 476 12.59 0.93 33.83
C HIS A 476 13.37 2.23 33.60
N TRP A 477 14.18 2.66 34.59
CA TRP A 477 14.97 3.89 34.52
C TRP A 477 15.92 3.93 33.31
N TYR A 478 16.55 2.80 32.97
CA TYR A 478 17.40 2.70 31.77
C TYR A 478 16.61 2.78 30.46
N GLY A 479 15.36 2.34 30.45
CA GLY A 479 14.45 2.52 29.32
C GLY A 479 14.09 3.99 29.10
N GLN A 480 13.87 4.75 30.17
CA GLN A 480 13.60 6.20 30.09
C GLN A 480 14.83 6.97 29.57
N ILE A 481 16.05 6.60 30.02
CA ILE A 481 17.28 7.17 29.45
C ILE A 481 17.42 6.83 27.97
N SER A 482 17.11 5.60 27.58
CA SER A 482 17.13 5.16 26.17
C SER A 482 16.16 5.96 25.31
N ILE A 483 14.95 6.26 25.79
CA ILE A 483 13.98 7.13 25.10
C ILE A 483 14.54 8.55 24.95
N GLY A 484 15.12 9.10 26.01
CA GLY A 484 15.73 10.43 25.98
C GLY A 484 16.88 10.53 24.96
N PHE A 485 17.77 9.53 24.95
CA PHE A 485 18.87 9.45 23.99
C PHE A 485 18.35 9.30 22.55
N ASN A 486 17.35 8.42 22.34
CA ASN A 486 16.75 8.21 21.04
C ASN A 486 15.99 9.45 20.53
N GLY A 487 15.28 10.16 21.43
CA GLY A 487 14.65 11.45 21.11
C GLY A 487 15.68 12.50 20.67
N LEU A 488 16.82 12.59 21.38
CA LEU A 488 17.92 13.46 20.97
C LEU A 488 18.47 13.05 19.59
N LEU A 489 18.66 11.76 19.35
CA LEU A 489 19.11 11.26 18.04
C LEU A 489 18.14 11.64 16.91
N ILE A 490 16.83 11.50 17.11
CA ILE A 490 15.81 11.91 16.14
C ILE A 490 15.94 13.41 15.83
N VAL A 491 16.08 14.25 16.87
CA VAL A 491 16.25 15.70 16.69
C VAL A 491 17.53 16.02 15.91
N LEU A 492 18.64 15.37 16.23
CA LEU A 492 19.92 15.58 15.53
C LEU A 492 19.86 15.15 14.07
N VAL A 493 19.21 14.00 13.77
CA VAL A 493 19.05 13.54 12.39
C VAL A 493 18.09 14.45 11.61
N MET A 494 17.02 14.95 12.25
CA MET A 494 16.12 15.93 11.63
C MET A 494 16.85 17.24 11.34
N ALA A 495 17.68 17.74 12.26
CA ALA A 495 18.51 18.91 12.07
C ALA A 495 19.53 18.68 10.93
N PHE A 496 20.13 17.49 10.86
CA PHE A 496 21.03 17.11 9.76
C PHE A 496 20.33 17.16 8.40
N ILE A 497 19.09 16.61 8.29
CA ILE A 497 18.30 16.66 7.05
C ILE A 497 17.98 18.12 6.68
N LEU A 498 17.54 18.94 7.64
CA LEU A 498 17.24 20.37 7.45
C LEU A 498 18.47 21.18 7.04
N GLY A 499 19.67 20.71 7.38
CA GLY A 499 20.93 21.34 6.97
C GLY A 499 21.29 21.16 5.50
N HIS A 500 20.55 20.36 4.74
CA HIS A 500 20.70 20.27 3.30
C HIS A 500 19.73 21.24 2.59
N GLN A 501 20.17 21.82 1.49
CA GLN A 501 19.29 22.67 0.68
C GLN A 501 18.30 21.80 -0.11
N GLN A 502 17.03 22.21 -0.13
CA GLN A 502 16.03 21.58 -0.98
C GLN A 502 16.23 21.98 -2.45
N ASN A 503 15.95 21.05 -3.37
CA ASN A 503 15.99 21.37 -4.79
C ASN A 503 14.83 22.28 -5.22
N SER A 504 15.04 23.04 -6.30
CA SER A 504 14.12 24.05 -6.82
C SER A 504 13.09 23.49 -7.82
N LEU A 505 13.07 22.18 -8.08
CA LEU A 505 12.20 21.58 -9.09
C LEU A 505 10.73 21.96 -8.90
N GLU A 506 10.13 22.50 -9.94
CA GLU A 506 8.70 22.79 -9.99
C GLU A 506 7.92 21.51 -10.31
N THR A 507 6.95 21.19 -9.47
CA THR A 507 6.01 20.08 -9.66
C THR A 507 4.59 20.57 -9.43
N SER A 508 3.61 19.96 -10.08
CA SER A 508 2.20 20.33 -9.95
C SER A 508 1.65 20.14 -8.52
N PHE A 509 2.22 19.21 -7.78
CA PHE A 509 1.93 18.98 -6.36
C PHE A 509 3.22 18.73 -5.58
N LYS A 510 3.33 19.34 -4.41
CA LYS A 510 4.45 19.19 -3.47
C LYS A 510 3.91 18.88 -2.07
N VAL A 511 4.53 17.91 -1.38
CA VAL A 511 4.23 17.65 0.04
C VAL A 511 4.54 18.92 0.85
N PRO A 512 3.58 19.43 1.64
CA PRO A 512 3.83 20.58 2.51
C PRO A 512 4.72 20.19 3.71
N PHE A 513 5.30 21.17 4.36
CA PHE A 513 6.06 21.03 5.60
C PHE A 513 7.14 19.91 5.57
N VAL A 514 7.84 19.74 4.45
CA VAL A 514 8.99 18.81 4.38
C VAL A 514 10.15 19.41 5.19
N PRO A 515 10.82 18.63 6.08
CA PRO A 515 10.78 17.17 6.25
C PRO A 515 9.75 16.64 7.24
N PHE A 516 9.04 17.48 7.98
CA PHE A 516 8.22 17.08 9.14
C PHE A 516 7.10 16.11 8.75
N LEU A 517 6.33 16.38 7.70
CA LEU A 517 5.17 15.58 7.32
C LEU A 517 5.57 14.18 6.81
N PRO A 518 6.57 14.01 5.93
CA PRO A 518 7.08 12.69 5.60
C PRO A 518 7.69 11.94 6.80
N CYS A 519 8.36 12.63 7.73
CA CYS A 519 8.90 12.00 8.94
C CYS A 519 7.78 11.52 9.88
N LEU A 520 6.70 12.28 10.02
CA LEU A 520 5.52 11.88 10.79
C LEU A 520 4.84 10.65 10.14
N SER A 521 4.76 10.60 8.82
CA SER A 521 4.30 9.42 8.08
C SER A 521 5.18 8.20 8.38
N LEU A 522 6.51 8.35 8.31
CA LEU A 522 7.47 7.31 8.67
C LEU A 522 7.25 6.81 10.11
N LEU A 523 7.12 7.73 11.06
CA LEU A 523 6.89 7.40 12.46
C LEU A 523 5.64 6.53 12.63
N VAL A 524 4.52 6.96 12.08
CA VAL A 524 3.23 6.25 12.19
C VAL A 524 3.31 4.87 11.55
N ASN A 525 3.86 4.76 10.33
CA ASN A 525 3.98 3.48 9.63
C ASN A 525 4.89 2.51 10.38
N VAL A 526 6.04 2.98 10.89
CA VAL A 526 6.99 2.14 11.64
C VAL A 526 6.37 1.68 12.97
N PHE A 527 5.65 2.56 13.69
CA PHE A 527 4.94 2.16 14.89
C PHE A 527 3.91 1.08 14.59
N MET A 528 3.08 1.24 13.55
CA MET A 528 2.10 0.23 13.16
C MET A 528 2.78 -1.10 12.82
N MET A 529 3.87 -1.10 12.04
CA MET A 529 4.64 -2.32 11.75
C MET A 529 5.20 -2.99 13.01
N ALA A 530 5.70 -2.22 13.95
CA ALA A 530 6.29 -2.76 15.18
C ALA A 530 5.28 -3.49 16.07
N TYR A 531 3.99 -3.15 15.97
CA TYR A 531 2.91 -3.80 16.73
C TYR A 531 2.33 -5.05 16.04
N LEU A 532 2.73 -5.38 14.81
CA LEU A 532 2.30 -6.59 14.13
C LEU A 532 2.85 -7.86 14.81
N THR A 533 2.18 -8.99 14.56
CA THR A 533 2.54 -10.28 15.17
C THR A 533 3.91 -10.77 14.68
N THR A 534 4.59 -11.57 15.49
CA THR A 534 5.89 -12.17 15.12
C THR A 534 5.77 -13.07 13.89
N ALA A 535 4.64 -13.78 13.73
CA ALA A 535 4.37 -14.63 12.57
C ALA A 535 4.37 -13.83 11.26
N THR A 536 3.81 -12.61 11.28
CA THR A 536 3.81 -11.68 10.12
C THR A 536 5.23 -11.28 9.72
N TRP A 537 6.12 -11.00 10.70
CA TRP A 537 7.52 -10.68 10.44
C TRP A 537 8.31 -11.87 9.88
N ILE A 538 8.13 -13.08 10.44
CA ILE A 538 8.80 -14.29 9.94
C ILE A 538 8.44 -14.52 8.48
N ARG A 539 7.17 -14.42 8.13
CA ARG A 539 6.71 -14.60 6.75
C ARG A 539 7.31 -13.55 5.82
N LEU A 540 7.32 -12.28 6.21
CA LEU A 540 7.97 -11.23 5.42
C LEU A 540 9.43 -11.58 5.13
N PHE A 541 10.19 -11.99 6.14
CA PHE A 541 11.60 -12.35 5.97
C PHE A 541 11.79 -13.59 5.09
N VAL A 542 10.94 -14.61 5.21
CA VAL A 542 10.98 -15.79 4.34
C VAL A 542 10.71 -15.38 2.89
N TRP A 543 9.66 -14.58 2.66
CA TRP A 543 9.32 -14.09 1.32
C TRP A 543 10.42 -13.21 0.72
N MET A 544 10.99 -12.32 1.51
CA MET A 544 12.15 -11.50 1.11
C MET A 544 13.37 -12.36 0.79
N GLY A 545 13.62 -13.42 1.54
CA GLY A 545 14.70 -14.38 1.28
C GLY A 545 14.57 -15.01 -0.11
N VAL A 546 13.37 -15.48 -0.48
CA VAL A 546 13.06 -16.00 -1.82
C VAL A 546 13.28 -14.91 -2.88
N GLY A 547 12.79 -13.70 -2.64
CA GLY A 547 12.99 -12.56 -3.56
C GLY A 547 14.47 -12.24 -3.77
N LEU A 548 15.25 -12.15 -2.70
CA LEU A 548 16.69 -11.88 -2.80
C LEU A 548 17.43 -12.95 -3.57
N LEU A 549 17.06 -14.22 -3.44
CA LEU A 549 17.62 -15.30 -4.28
C LEU A 549 17.34 -15.06 -5.77
N ILE A 550 16.11 -14.64 -6.12
CA ILE A 550 15.75 -14.28 -7.50
C ILE A 550 16.55 -13.05 -7.96
N TYR A 551 16.65 -12.02 -7.12
CA TYR A 551 17.39 -10.80 -7.46
C TYR A 551 18.87 -11.05 -7.74
N PHE A 552 19.57 -11.74 -6.86
CA PHE A 552 21.00 -12.01 -7.02
C PHE A 552 21.31 -13.03 -8.13
N SER A 553 20.41 -13.98 -8.39
CA SER A 553 20.58 -14.98 -9.45
C SER A 553 20.24 -14.43 -10.84
N TYR A 554 19.13 -13.70 -10.98
CA TYR A 554 18.57 -13.22 -12.24
C TYR A 554 18.61 -11.71 -12.37
N GLY A 555 17.98 -10.95 -11.44
CA GLY A 555 17.68 -9.54 -11.56
C GLY A 555 18.89 -8.64 -11.78
N ILE A 556 19.95 -8.82 -10.97
CA ILE A 556 21.17 -8.01 -11.03
C ILE A 556 21.85 -8.06 -12.41
N ARG A 557 21.69 -9.16 -13.15
CA ARG A 557 22.30 -9.39 -14.47
C ARG A 557 21.43 -8.88 -15.62
N HIS A 558 20.11 -8.81 -15.44
CA HIS A 558 19.16 -8.48 -16.50
C HIS A 558 18.57 -7.07 -16.39
N SER A 559 18.97 -6.31 -15.37
CA SER A 559 18.50 -4.93 -15.14
C SER A 559 18.69 -4.04 -16.37
N LYS A 560 17.62 -3.33 -16.77
CA LYS A 560 17.68 -2.34 -17.86
C LYS A 560 18.63 -1.17 -17.54
N GLU A 561 18.65 -0.70 -16.30
CA GLU A 561 19.53 0.40 -15.90
C GLU A 561 21.00 0.00 -15.95
N ALA A 562 21.34 -1.29 -15.74
CA ALA A 562 22.70 -1.79 -15.96
C ALA A 562 23.14 -1.61 -17.40
N LYS A 563 22.27 -1.97 -18.34
CA LYS A 563 22.54 -1.88 -19.78
C LYS A 563 22.68 -0.44 -20.26
N LYS A 564 21.83 0.46 -19.78
CA LYS A 564 21.93 1.90 -20.11
C LYS A 564 23.28 2.50 -19.66
N LEU A 565 23.72 2.20 -18.45
CA LEU A 565 25.00 2.70 -17.93
C LEU A 565 26.20 2.17 -18.72
N THR A 566 26.16 0.91 -19.16
CA THR A 566 27.22 0.31 -19.99
C THR A 566 27.26 1.00 -21.37
N THR A 567 26.11 1.18 -22.00
CA THR A 567 26.01 1.88 -23.29
C THR A 567 26.52 3.32 -23.23
N ILE A 568 26.18 4.07 -22.17
CA ILE A 568 26.67 5.45 -21.97
C ILE A 568 28.19 5.46 -21.75
N ALA A 569 28.73 4.50 -20.99
CA ALA A 569 30.17 4.37 -20.79
C ALA A 569 30.90 4.07 -22.09
N ASP A 570 30.36 3.16 -22.93
CA ASP A 570 30.92 2.80 -24.24
C ASP A 570 30.89 3.98 -25.22
N ILE A 571 29.79 4.76 -25.24
CA ILE A 571 29.69 5.98 -26.05
C ILE A 571 30.71 7.02 -25.60
N ARG A 572 30.89 7.23 -24.30
CA ARG A 572 31.90 8.17 -23.76
C ARG A 572 33.30 7.71 -24.09
N MET A 573 33.63 6.42 -23.99
CA MET A 573 34.93 5.90 -24.39
C MET A 573 35.18 6.08 -25.89
N SER A 574 34.20 5.82 -26.74
CA SER A 574 34.33 6.01 -28.19
C SER A 574 34.48 7.48 -28.60
N SER A 575 33.85 8.39 -27.87
CA SER A 575 33.99 9.84 -28.09
C SER A 575 35.33 10.39 -27.57
N THR A 576 35.92 9.79 -26.53
CA THR A 576 37.21 10.19 -25.96
C THR A 576 38.40 9.65 -26.78
N PHE A 577 38.20 8.56 -27.49
CA PHE A 577 39.18 7.96 -28.43
C PHE A 577 38.56 7.88 -29.84
N PRO A 578 38.48 8.99 -30.60
CA PRO A 578 38.05 8.93 -31.99
C PRO A 578 39.05 8.05 -32.76
N ASN A 579 38.49 7.02 -33.41
CA ASN A 579 39.21 5.99 -34.12
C ASN A 579 40.19 6.65 -35.14
N LYS A 580 41.49 6.56 -34.91
CA LYS A 580 42.56 7.11 -35.75
C LYS A 580 42.67 6.46 -37.15
N ASN A 581 41.80 5.48 -37.46
CA ASN A 581 41.91 4.68 -38.68
C ASN A 581 41.15 5.20 -39.92
N ASN A 582 40.54 6.40 -39.87
CA ASN A 582 39.85 6.97 -41.04
C ASN A 582 40.64 8.08 -41.76
N ARG A 583 41.98 8.03 -41.69
CA ARG A 583 42.86 8.91 -42.48
C ARG A 583 43.79 8.13 -43.40
N ILE A 584 43.29 7.21 -44.18
CA ILE A 584 44.01 6.71 -45.37
C ILE A 584 42.93 6.31 -46.39
N THR A 585 42.55 7.20 -47.26
CA THR A 585 42.20 7.03 -48.68
C THR A 585 41.55 8.31 -49.21
N LYS A 586 42.34 9.28 -49.55
CA LYS A 586 42.12 10.24 -50.62
C LYS A 586 43.49 10.63 -51.19
N THR A 587 43.93 9.89 -52.13
CA THR A 587 44.76 10.32 -53.25
C THR A 587 44.07 9.87 -54.50
#